data_fa3fc86fd3ea3cdf25166e0f2bbd5091
#
_entry.id   fa3fc86fd3ea3cdf25166e0f2bbd5091
#
_cell.length_a   1.000
_cell.length_b   1.000
_cell.length_c   1.000
_cell.angle_alpha   90.00
_cell.angle_beta   90.00
_cell.angle_gamma   90.00
#
_symmetry.space_group_name_H-M   'P 1'
#
loop_
_entity.id
_entity.type
_entity.pdbx_description
1 polymer ?
#
loop_
_entity_poly.entity_id
_entity_poly.type
_entity_poly.pdbx_seq_one_letter_code
_entity_poly.pdbx_strand_id
1 'polypeptide(L)'
;MATKFNEQICEELCALHSEGLPQKSCADLVGIDRKTLYNWIQKGKNAKSGKYRQFYINWIRAAARFEREHLGHISDSTSWLAHQYLLQVKDPETYVVAEKQEMETTVKADITADVDMTDETIHNHDLELLQSLIEDKNDNINSGTDKSTSE
;
A
#
# COMPACT_ATOMS: atom_id res chain seq x y z
N MET A 1 19.90 13.03 -23.49
CA MET A 1 21.30 13.44 -23.12
C MET A 1 21.50 13.22 -21.63
N ALA A 2 22.61 12.61 -21.22
CA ALA A 2 22.88 12.45 -19.79
C ALA A 2 23.27 13.82 -19.18
N THR A 3 22.50 14.29 -18.22
CA THR A 3 22.76 15.55 -17.51
C THR A 3 24.09 15.43 -16.75
N LYS A 4 25.02 16.33 -17.02
CA LYS A 4 26.31 16.35 -16.31
C LYS A 4 26.07 16.78 -14.85
N PHE A 5 26.80 16.17 -13.93
CA PHE A 5 26.80 16.58 -12.52
C PHE A 5 27.27 18.04 -12.40
N ASN A 6 26.37 18.88 -11.91
CA ASN A 6 26.58 20.31 -11.73
C ASN A 6 26.27 20.69 -10.28
N GLU A 7 27.07 21.57 -9.70
CA GLU A 7 26.95 22.00 -8.30
C GLU A 7 25.63 22.77 -8.06
N GLN A 8 25.26 23.66 -8.97
CA GLN A 8 23.98 24.38 -8.91
C GLN A 8 22.77 23.44 -8.88
N ILE A 9 22.76 22.43 -9.75
CA ILE A 9 21.70 21.42 -9.76
C ILE A 9 21.66 20.65 -8.43
N CYS A 10 22.81 20.35 -7.85
CA CYS A 10 22.89 19.65 -6.57
C CYS A 10 22.37 20.51 -5.41
N GLU A 11 22.66 21.80 -5.40
CA GLU A 11 22.15 22.75 -4.41
C GLU A 11 20.63 22.90 -4.50
N GLU A 12 20.10 23.07 -5.72
CA GLU A 12 18.67 23.16 -5.98
C GLU A 12 17.93 21.87 -5.54
N LEU A 13 18.47 20.71 -5.87
CA LEU A 13 17.94 19.44 -5.41
C LEU A 13 17.90 19.32 -3.89
N CYS A 14 18.97 19.75 -3.21
CA CYS A 14 19.02 19.75 -1.75
C CYS A 14 18.05 20.76 -1.13
N ALA A 15 17.85 21.93 -1.75
CA ALA A 15 16.87 22.91 -1.31
C ALA A 15 15.44 22.34 -1.38
N LEU A 16 15.03 21.81 -2.54
CA LEU A 16 13.73 21.18 -2.72
C LEU A 16 13.52 20.00 -1.75
N HIS A 17 14.56 19.21 -1.52
CA HIS A 17 14.47 18.08 -0.59
C HIS A 17 14.35 18.54 0.88
N SER A 18 14.92 19.68 1.24
CA SER A 18 14.74 20.29 2.57
C SER A 18 13.34 20.86 2.81
N GLU A 19 12.57 21.07 1.74
CA GLU A 19 11.15 21.43 1.78
C GLU A 19 10.22 20.20 1.89
N GLY A 20 10.80 19.00 1.90
CA GLY A 20 10.08 17.74 2.05
C GLY A 20 9.64 17.09 0.74
N LEU A 21 10.07 17.59 -0.40
CA LEU A 21 9.72 16.99 -1.67
C LEU A 21 10.39 15.61 -1.84
N PRO A 22 9.65 14.61 -2.32
CA PRO A 22 10.22 13.30 -2.61
C PRO A 22 11.19 13.36 -3.79
N GLN A 23 12.15 12.42 -3.83
CA GLN A 23 13.19 12.35 -4.88
C GLN A 23 12.64 12.49 -6.31
N LYS A 24 11.48 11.90 -6.56
CA LYS A 24 10.80 11.99 -7.85
C LYS A 24 10.50 13.43 -8.23
N SER A 25 9.85 14.16 -7.34
CA SER A 25 9.43 15.54 -7.57
C SER A 25 10.62 16.48 -7.68
N CYS A 26 11.68 16.28 -6.86
CA CYS A 26 12.92 17.03 -6.98
C CYS A 26 13.57 16.85 -8.37
N ALA A 27 13.65 15.62 -8.86
CA ALA A 27 14.24 15.35 -10.17
C ALA A 27 13.40 15.96 -11.32
N ASP A 28 12.07 15.84 -11.23
CA ASP A 28 11.13 16.36 -12.23
C ASP A 28 11.17 17.91 -12.27
N LEU A 29 11.26 18.61 -11.13
CA LEU A 29 11.34 20.07 -11.05
C LEU A 29 12.66 20.62 -11.60
N VAL A 30 13.78 19.97 -11.31
CA VAL A 30 15.10 20.37 -11.78
C VAL A 30 15.35 19.93 -13.25
N GLY A 31 14.47 19.11 -13.81
CA GLY A 31 14.55 18.66 -15.19
C GLY A 31 15.62 17.60 -15.42
N ILE A 32 15.90 16.75 -14.43
CA ILE A 32 16.80 15.62 -14.57
C ILE A 32 16.05 14.29 -14.49
N ASP A 33 16.61 13.26 -15.15
CA ASP A 33 16.06 11.91 -15.04
C ASP A 33 16.26 11.35 -13.62
N ARG A 34 15.23 10.69 -13.09
CA ARG A 34 15.24 10.07 -11.75
C ARG A 34 16.37 9.06 -11.56
N LYS A 35 16.66 8.30 -12.60
CA LYS A 35 17.77 7.34 -12.60
C LYS A 35 19.11 8.06 -12.46
N THR A 36 19.23 9.26 -13.05
CA THR A 36 20.42 10.10 -12.90
C THR A 36 20.60 10.55 -11.45
N LEU A 37 19.56 11.07 -10.83
CA LEU A 37 19.59 11.46 -9.40
C LEU A 37 19.91 10.26 -8.50
N TYR A 38 19.23 9.14 -8.71
CA TYR A 38 19.49 7.91 -7.96
C TYR A 38 20.96 7.47 -8.08
N ASN A 39 21.51 7.48 -9.29
CA ASN A 39 22.90 7.12 -9.52
C ASN A 39 23.89 8.07 -8.82
N TRP A 40 23.58 9.37 -8.75
CA TRP A 40 24.43 10.33 -8.03
C TRP A 40 24.40 10.05 -6.52
N ILE A 41 23.23 9.77 -5.96
CA ILE A 41 23.08 9.40 -4.54
C ILE A 41 23.85 8.10 -4.23
N GLN A 42 23.70 7.06 -5.06
CA GLN A 42 24.42 5.79 -4.87
C GLN A 42 25.94 5.96 -4.99
N LYS A 43 26.41 6.72 -5.98
CA LYS A 43 27.83 7.05 -6.10
C LYS A 43 28.34 7.79 -4.86
N GLY A 44 27.57 8.76 -4.33
CA GLY A 44 27.92 9.49 -3.14
C GLY A 44 27.91 8.63 -1.89
N LYS A 45 26.98 7.70 -1.77
CA LYS A 45 26.89 6.74 -0.65
C LYS A 45 28.15 5.87 -0.57
N ASN A 46 28.62 5.38 -1.71
CA ASN A 46 29.76 4.47 -1.81
C ASN A 46 31.12 5.19 -1.89
N ALA A 47 31.15 6.48 -2.17
CA ALA A 47 32.37 7.26 -2.25
C ALA A 47 32.92 7.62 -0.87
N LYS A 48 34.25 7.55 -0.69
CA LYS A 48 34.91 8.00 0.56
C LYS A 48 35.05 9.53 0.60
N SER A 49 35.25 10.18 -0.58
CA SER A 49 35.44 11.61 -0.72
C SER A 49 35.02 12.09 -2.11
N GLY A 50 35.06 13.40 -2.35
CA GLY A 50 34.77 14.02 -3.63
C GLY A 50 33.35 14.58 -3.75
N LYS A 51 33.05 15.17 -4.92
CA LYS A 51 31.78 15.90 -5.17
C LYS A 51 30.52 15.10 -4.95
N TYR A 52 30.49 13.83 -5.32
CA TYR A 52 29.34 12.97 -5.09
C TYR A 52 29.12 12.66 -3.61
N ARG A 53 30.21 12.49 -2.84
CA ARG A 53 30.15 12.31 -1.39
C ARG A 53 29.59 13.54 -0.70
N GLN A 54 30.05 14.73 -1.10
CA GLN A 54 29.56 15.99 -0.56
C GLN A 54 28.08 16.20 -0.87
N PHE A 55 27.65 15.92 -2.09
CA PHE A 55 26.24 15.95 -2.48
C PHE A 55 25.41 14.99 -1.61
N TYR A 56 25.85 13.75 -1.43
CA TYR A 56 25.14 12.76 -0.60
C TYR A 56 24.99 13.23 0.85
N ILE A 57 26.04 13.79 1.44
CA ILE A 57 25.98 14.34 2.80
C ILE A 57 24.97 15.49 2.88
N ASN A 58 25.00 16.41 1.92
CA ASN A 58 24.05 17.52 1.85
C ASN A 58 22.61 17.05 1.65
N TRP A 59 22.42 16.05 0.83
CA TRP A 59 21.12 15.40 0.57
C TRP A 59 20.50 14.82 1.85
N ILE A 60 21.26 14.05 2.62
CA ILE A 60 20.79 13.50 3.90
C ILE A 60 20.51 14.59 4.91
N ARG A 61 21.37 15.63 4.96
CA ARG A 61 21.16 16.77 5.86
C ARG A 61 19.90 17.56 5.49
N ALA A 62 19.56 17.67 4.22
CA ALA A 62 18.34 18.30 3.75
C ALA A 62 17.09 17.58 4.29
N ALA A 63 17.03 16.25 4.17
CA ALA A 63 15.96 15.45 4.74
C ALA A 63 15.85 15.62 6.27
N ALA A 64 16.98 15.57 6.97
CA ALA A 64 17.00 15.73 8.42
C ALA A 64 16.58 17.15 8.89
N ARG A 65 16.80 18.19 8.07
CA ARG A 65 16.31 19.55 8.36
C ARG A 65 14.79 19.61 8.29
N PHE A 66 14.20 19.06 7.23
CA PHE A 66 12.76 18.96 7.08
C PHE A 66 12.12 18.23 8.27
N GLU A 67 12.65 17.06 8.63
CA GLU A 67 12.15 16.30 9.77
C GLU A 67 12.22 17.12 11.07
N ARG A 68 13.35 17.75 11.34
CA ARG A 68 13.56 18.56 12.56
C ARG A 68 12.59 19.74 12.64
N GLU A 69 12.36 20.43 11.53
CA GLU A 69 11.46 21.59 11.48
C GLU A 69 10.01 21.16 11.78
N HIS A 70 9.54 20.09 11.12
CA HIS A 70 8.18 19.60 11.33
C HIS A 70 7.97 18.96 12.69
N LEU A 71 9.00 18.28 13.23
CA LEU A 71 8.99 17.81 14.62
C LEU A 71 8.86 18.97 15.61
N GLY A 72 9.55 20.09 15.36
CA GLY A 72 9.42 21.30 16.16
C GLY A 72 7.99 21.85 16.15
N HIS A 73 7.42 22.03 14.96
CA HIS A 73 6.04 22.51 14.82
C HIS A 73 5.02 21.59 15.48
N ILE A 74 5.22 20.28 15.42
CA ILE A 74 4.33 19.31 16.08
C ILE A 74 4.52 19.36 17.59
N SER A 75 5.77 19.45 18.08
CA SER A 75 6.05 19.59 19.50
C SER A 75 5.43 20.85 20.11
N ASP A 76 5.36 21.92 19.34
CA ASP A 76 4.75 23.19 19.77
C ASP A 76 3.23 23.21 19.56
N SER A 77 2.70 22.20 18.85
CA SER A 77 1.25 22.11 18.58
C SER A 77 0.51 21.51 19.79
N THR A 78 -0.67 22.04 20.05
CA THR A 78 -1.59 21.47 21.07
C THR A 78 -2.37 20.27 20.51
N SER A 79 -2.16 19.88 19.26
CA SER A 79 -2.87 18.80 18.62
C SER A 79 -2.21 17.45 18.86
N TRP A 80 -2.77 16.67 19.76
CA TRP A 80 -2.40 15.27 19.98
C TRP A 80 -2.42 14.42 18.70
N LEU A 81 -3.37 14.64 17.80
CA LEU A 81 -3.50 13.91 16.55
C LEU A 81 -2.29 14.12 15.62
N ALA A 82 -1.73 15.35 15.57
CA ALA A 82 -0.55 15.65 14.79
C ALA A 82 0.68 14.87 15.29
N HIS A 83 0.84 14.79 16.61
CA HIS A 83 1.92 14.01 17.24
C HIS A 83 1.78 12.52 16.95
N GLN A 84 0.58 11.99 17.11
CA GLN A 84 0.29 10.59 16.86
C GLN A 84 0.54 10.21 15.40
N TYR A 85 0.06 11.02 14.45
CA TYR A 85 0.29 10.79 13.02
C TYR A 85 1.78 10.75 12.66
N LEU A 86 2.57 11.69 13.19
CA LEU A 86 3.99 11.73 12.89
C LEU A 86 4.74 10.51 13.45
N LEU A 87 4.44 10.09 14.66
CA LEU A 87 5.02 8.89 15.26
C LEU A 87 4.72 7.64 14.44
N GLN A 88 3.48 7.51 13.95
CA GLN A 88 3.07 6.39 13.08
C GLN A 88 3.78 6.38 11.72
N VAL A 89 3.97 7.56 11.12
CA VAL A 89 4.66 7.67 9.82
C VAL A 89 6.15 7.37 9.96
N LYS A 90 6.75 7.78 11.09
CA LYS A 90 8.19 7.62 11.33
C LYS A 90 8.58 6.21 11.72
N ASP A 91 7.80 5.59 12.57
CA ASP A 91 8.04 4.21 13.04
C ASP A 91 6.69 3.47 13.15
N PRO A 92 6.20 2.96 12.03
CA PRO A 92 4.92 2.27 11.99
C PRO A 92 4.91 0.97 12.79
N GLU A 93 6.07 0.36 13.05
CA GLU A 93 6.15 -0.89 13.81
C GLU A 93 5.96 -0.66 15.32
N THR A 94 6.49 0.46 15.82
CA THR A 94 6.41 0.80 17.25
C THR A 94 5.12 1.56 17.61
N TYR A 95 4.62 2.40 16.69
CA TYR A 95 3.50 3.32 16.95
C TYR A 95 2.22 2.98 16.17
N VAL A 96 1.99 1.71 15.87
CA VAL A 96 0.71 1.27 15.30
C VAL A 96 -0.42 1.52 16.31
N VAL A 97 -1.48 2.20 15.89
CA VAL A 97 -2.67 2.37 16.73
C VAL A 97 -3.32 1.00 16.92
N ALA A 98 -3.58 0.64 18.16
CA ALA A 98 -4.21 -0.64 18.52
C ALA A 98 -5.53 -0.89 17.76
N GLU A 99 -6.28 0.17 17.44
CA GLU A 99 -7.51 0.10 16.62
C GLU A 99 -7.30 -0.52 15.23
N LYS A 100 -6.12 -0.32 14.62
CA LYS A 100 -5.84 -0.92 13.32
C LYS A 100 -5.57 -2.42 13.43
N GLN A 101 -4.95 -2.84 14.51
CA GLN A 101 -4.70 -4.26 14.79
C GLN A 101 -5.99 -5.00 15.16
N GLU A 102 -6.88 -4.38 15.96
CA GLU A 102 -8.18 -4.95 16.29
C GLU A 102 -9.07 -5.07 15.04
N MET A 103 -9.09 -4.05 14.18
CA MET A 103 -9.88 -4.06 12.95
C MET A 103 -9.38 -5.11 11.95
N GLU A 104 -8.08 -5.26 11.74
CA GLU A 104 -7.52 -6.30 10.88
C GLU A 104 -7.76 -7.72 11.46
N THR A 105 -7.70 -7.87 12.77
CA THR A 105 -7.96 -9.15 13.43
C THR A 105 -9.43 -9.50 13.39
N THR A 106 -10.32 -8.54 13.62
CA THR A 106 -11.78 -8.73 13.55
C THR A 106 -12.23 -9.03 12.12
N VAL A 107 -11.75 -8.29 11.12
CA VAL A 107 -12.07 -8.56 9.71
C VAL A 107 -11.55 -9.92 9.26
N LYS A 108 -10.37 -10.33 9.68
CA LYS A 108 -9.86 -11.68 9.38
C LYS A 108 -10.66 -12.77 10.08
N ALA A 109 -11.07 -12.56 11.33
CA ALA A 109 -11.91 -13.50 12.07
C ALA A 109 -13.31 -13.62 11.45
N ASP A 110 -13.93 -12.51 11.04
CA ASP A 110 -15.23 -12.50 10.39
C ASP A 110 -15.19 -13.17 9.01
N ILE A 111 -14.12 -12.91 8.21
CA ILE A 111 -13.95 -13.55 6.90
C ILE A 111 -13.72 -15.06 7.03
N THR A 112 -12.93 -15.50 8.02
CA THR A 112 -12.71 -16.95 8.23
C THR A 112 -13.94 -17.64 8.79
N ALA A 113 -14.73 -16.99 9.64
CA ALA A 113 -15.98 -17.53 10.15
C ALA A 113 -17.04 -17.63 9.05
N ASP A 114 -17.16 -16.63 8.18
CA ASP A 114 -18.10 -16.68 7.04
C ASP A 114 -17.69 -17.73 5.98
N VAL A 115 -16.40 -17.96 5.76
CA VAL A 115 -15.90 -18.97 4.81
C VAL A 115 -16.16 -20.38 5.33
N ASP A 116 -16.01 -20.65 6.62
CA ASP A 116 -16.29 -21.96 7.20
C ASP A 116 -17.79 -22.29 7.25
N MET A 117 -18.68 -21.27 7.34
CA MET A 117 -20.13 -21.49 7.33
C MET A 117 -20.75 -21.63 5.92
N THR A 118 -20.07 -21.07 4.89
CA THR A 118 -20.65 -21.07 3.53
C THR A 118 -20.41 -22.37 2.76
N ASP A 119 -19.36 -23.11 3.03
CA ASP A 119 -19.03 -24.30 2.21
C ASP A 119 -19.95 -25.48 2.49
N GLU A 120 -20.33 -25.73 3.75
CA GLU A 120 -21.26 -26.79 4.10
C GLU A 120 -22.73 -26.42 3.79
N THR A 121 -23.15 -25.18 3.98
CA THR A 121 -24.53 -24.74 3.69
C THR A 121 -24.80 -24.62 2.20
N ILE A 122 -23.84 -24.16 1.40
CA ILE A 122 -23.98 -24.11 -0.06
C ILE A 122 -24.03 -25.51 -0.61
N HIS A 123 -23.18 -26.42 -0.16
CA HIS A 123 -23.18 -27.82 -0.62
C HIS A 123 -24.49 -28.56 -0.30
N ASN A 124 -25.06 -28.36 0.87
CA ASN A 124 -26.34 -28.98 1.25
C ASN A 124 -27.55 -28.39 0.49
N HIS A 125 -27.55 -27.05 0.27
CA HIS A 125 -28.60 -26.39 -0.49
C HIS A 125 -28.57 -26.78 -1.98
N ASP A 126 -27.40 -26.92 -2.57
CA ASP A 126 -27.24 -27.39 -3.95
C ASP A 126 -27.63 -28.85 -4.12
N LEU A 127 -27.40 -29.71 -3.11
CA LEU A 127 -27.84 -31.09 -3.11
C LEU A 127 -29.38 -31.21 -3.00
N GLU A 128 -30.02 -30.38 -2.16
CA GLU A 128 -31.48 -30.34 -2.06
C GLU A 128 -32.13 -29.86 -3.36
N LEU A 129 -31.57 -28.83 -4.01
CA LEU A 129 -32.02 -28.36 -5.32
C LEU A 129 -31.87 -29.42 -6.42
N LEU A 130 -30.77 -30.15 -6.43
CA LEU A 130 -30.53 -31.23 -7.38
C LEU A 130 -31.51 -32.41 -7.16
N GLN A 131 -31.81 -32.76 -5.91
CA GLN A 131 -32.77 -33.79 -5.57
C GLN A 131 -34.20 -33.42 -6.01
N SER A 132 -34.64 -32.17 -5.75
CA SER A 132 -35.96 -31.69 -6.19
C SER A 132 -36.11 -31.68 -7.72
N LEU A 133 -35.06 -31.34 -8.47
CA LEU A 133 -35.04 -31.36 -9.92
C LEU A 133 -35.10 -32.79 -10.50
N ILE A 134 -34.59 -33.78 -9.78
CA ILE A 134 -34.63 -35.19 -10.16
C ILE A 134 -36.02 -35.76 -9.90
N GLU A 135 -36.68 -35.41 -8.80
CA GLU A 135 -38.04 -35.81 -8.46
C GLU A 135 -39.04 -35.24 -9.46
N ASP A 136 -38.97 -33.95 -9.80
CA ASP A 136 -39.83 -33.32 -10.81
C ASP A 136 -39.70 -33.95 -12.21
N LYS A 137 -38.52 -34.43 -12.58
CA LYS A 137 -38.31 -35.15 -13.84
C LYS A 137 -38.91 -36.56 -13.82
N ASN A 138 -38.86 -37.27 -12.70
CA ASN A 138 -39.40 -38.60 -12.57
C ASN A 138 -40.94 -38.61 -12.61
N ASP A 139 -41.58 -37.60 -11.99
CA ASP A 139 -43.02 -37.43 -12.03
C ASP A 139 -43.55 -37.09 -13.44
N ASN A 140 -42.74 -36.34 -14.21
CA ASN A 140 -43.10 -36.00 -15.59
C ASN A 140 -42.93 -37.18 -16.58
N ILE A 141 -42.05 -38.12 -16.28
CA ILE A 141 -41.87 -39.34 -17.08
C ILE A 141 -42.97 -40.34 -16.79
N ASN A 142 -43.45 -40.46 -15.55
CA ASN A 142 -44.52 -41.39 -15.17
C ASN A 142 -45.92 -40.91 -15.60
N SER A 143 -46.14 -39.61 -15.78
CA SER A 143 -47.41 -39.07 -16.26
C SER A 143 -47.61 -39.15 -17.79
N GLY A 144 -46.54 -39.49 -18.54
CA GLY A 144 -46.53 -39.55 -20.00
C GLY A 144 -46.86 -40.92 -20.61
N THR A 145 -46.96 -42.01 -19.80
CA THR A 145 -47.11 -43.41 -20.33
C THR A 145 -48.54 -43.98 -20.33
N ASP A 146 -49.55 -43.23 -19.87
CA ASP A 146 -50.92 -43.71 -19.79
C ASP A 146 -51.86 -43.20 -20.89
N LYS A 147 -51.38 -42.83 -22.06
CA LYS A 147 -52.25 -42.47 -23.21
C LYS A 147 -51.73 -43.04 -24.51
N SER A 148 -51.75 -44.36 -24.65
CA SER A 148 -51.89 -44.99 -25.98
C SER A 148 -52.19 -46.53 -25.85
N THR A 149 -53.41 -46.91 -25.47
CA THR A 149 -53.97 -48.23 -25.88
C THR A 149 -55.50 -48.20 -25.71
N SER A 150 -56.19 -47.72 -26.70
CA SER A 150 -57.55 -48.13 -27.04
C SER A 150 -57.98 -47.49 -28.36
N GLU A 151 -57.75 -48.12 -29.45
CA GLU A 151 -58.65 -48.50 -30.59
C GLU A 151 -57.79 -49.01 -31.72
#